data_432e09dd1875182df839f5d7f9b643c0
#
_entry.id   432e09dd1875182df839f5d7f9b643c0
#
_cell.length_a   1.000
_cell.length_b   1.000
_cell.length_c   1.000
_cell.angle_alpha   90.00
_cell.angle_beta   90.00
_cell.angle_gamma   90.00
#
_symmetry.space_group_name_H-M   'P 1'
#
loop_
_entity.id
_entity.type
_entity.pdbx_description
1 polymer ?
#
loop_
_entity_poly.entity_id
_entity_poly.type
_entity_poly.pdbx_seq_one_letter_code
_entity_poly.pdbx_strand_id
1 'polypeptide(L)'
;MHREFIQKLTNLVEANLANEKFGPDELAREAGISHSHLNRKLKTIFNQTISQFIREVRLKKAKELLLNEDTTVAEISYRVGFGSPNYFNNCFHEYFGYSPSELRNHNHENQPEEQPVETFTGKAKRTKILIGLLVGLIVLIPFSVFLLNKGSKNAIKEK
;
A
#
# COMPACT_ATOMS: atom_id res chain seq x y z
N MET A 1 14.26 24.16 21.87
CA MET A 1 13.11 25.08 22.12
C MET A 1 11.97 24.95 21.09
N HIS A 2 12.15 25.20 19.77
CA HIS A 2 11.04 25.05 18.81
C HIS A 2 10.55 23.60 18.65
N ARG A 3 11.46 22.61 18.61
CA ARG A 3 11.10 21.20 18.47
C ARG A 3 10.24 20.69 19.62
N GLU A 4 10.61 20.97 20.86
CA GLU A 4 9.85 20.58 22.06
C GLU A 4 8.45 21.20 22.09
N PHE A 5 8.36 22.47 21.69
CA PHE A 5 7.07 23.17 21.60
C PHE A 5 6.15 22.52 20.56
N ILE A 6 6.67 22.19 19.36
CA ILE A 6 5.91 21.53 18.30
C ILE A 6 5.52 20.11 18.73
N GLN A 7 6.43 19.38 19.35
CA GLN A 7 6.12 18.05 19.87
C GLN A 7 5.00 18.09 20.91
N LYS A 8 5.03 19.07 21.83
CA LYS A 8 3.94 19.29 22.79
C LYS A 8 2.60 19.50 22.09
N LEU A 9 2.54 20.37 21.07
CA LEU A 9 1.31 20.62 20.32
C LEU A 9 0.83 19.37 19.56
N THR A 10 1.74 18.64 18.94
CA THR A 10 1.43 17.38 18.25
C THR A 10 0.83 16.36 19.21
N ASN A 11 1.45 16.14 20.37
CA ASN A 11 0.95 15.22 21.40
C ASN A 11 -0.45 15.61 21.91
N LEU A 12 -0.72 16.92 22.07
CA LEU A 12 -2.05 17.41 22.47
C LEU A 12 -3.12 17.10 21.41
N VAL A 13 -2.80 17.28 20.13
CA VAL A 13 -3.72 16.91 19.03
C VAL A 13 -3.93 15.41 18.99
N GLU A 14 -2.86 14.61 19.12
CA GLU A 14 -2.94 13.14 19.10
C GLU A 14 -3.74 12.58 20.29
N ALA A 15 -3.60 13.16 21.47
CA ALA A 15 -4.39 12.80 22.64
C ALA A 15 -5.89 13.08 22.48
N ASN A 16 -6.25 14.03 21.61
CA ASN A 16 -7.63 14.42 21.32
C ASN A 16 -8.07 14.04 19.89
N LEU A 17 -7.43 13.04 19.29
CA LEU A 17 -7.52 12.76 17.86
C LEU A 17 -8.96 12.52 17.38
N ALA A 18 -9.73 11.67 18.08
CA ALA A 18 -11.10 11.33 17.72
C ALA A 18 -12.13 12.42 18.05
N ASN A 19 -11.73 13.46 18.80
CA ASN A 19 -12.63 14.54 19.14
C ASN A 19 -12.73 15.55 18.01
N GLU A 20 -13.79 15.45 17.21
CA GLU A 20 -14.07 16.38 16.10
C GLU A 20 -14.11 17.85 16.55
N LYS A 21 -14.57 18.10 17.78
CA LYS A 21 -14.69 19.45 18.35
C LYS A 21 -13.37 20.03 18.87
N PHE A 22 -12.31 19.20 18.93
CA PHE A 22 -10.99 19.70 19.34
C PHE A 22 -10.42 20.60 18.24
N GLY A 23 -10.51 21.88 18.47
CA GLY A 23 -10.15 22.93 17.51
C GLY A 23 -9.07 23.87 18.02
N PRO A 24 -8.91 25.02 17.33
CA PRO A 24 -7.88 26.01 17.65
C PRO A 24 -7.90 26.55 19.08
N ASP A 25 -9.08 26.80 19.63
CA ASP A 25 -9.23 27.37 20.96
C ASP A 25 -8.90 26.32 22.04
N GLU A 26 -9.30 25.07 21.84
CA GLU A 26 -8.98 23.95 22.70
C GLU A 26 -7.47 23.71 22.73
N LEU A 27 -6.83 23.66 21.56
CA LEU A 27 -5.38 23.47 21.48
C LEU A 27 -4.62 24.61 22.18
N ALA A 28 -5.03 25.87 21.99
CA ALA A 28 -4.39 27.01 22.63
C ALA A 28 -4.53 26.94 24.15
N ARG A 29 -5.74 26.63 24.64
CA ARG A 29 -6.04 26.46 26.05
C ARG A 29 -5.19 25.37 26.71
N GLU A 30 -5.13 24.16 26.07
CA GLU A 30 -4.34 23.06 26.62
C GLU A 30 -2.83 23.28 26.50
N ALA A 31 -2.39 24.03 25.49
CA ALA A 31 -0.99 24.45 25.40
C ALA A 31 -0.58 25.48 26.44
N GLY A 32 -1.56 26.13 27.10
CA GLY A 32 -1.32 27.19 28.12
C GLY A 32 -0.94 28.54 27.52
N ILE A 33 -1.38 28.84 26.29
CA ILE A 33 -1.09 30.11 25.61
C ILE A 33 -2.34 30.66 24.91
N SER A 34 -2.39 31.98 24.67
CA SER A 34 -3.54 32.57 23.96
C SER A 34 -3.59 32.12 22.50
N HIS A 35 -4.80 32.01 21.95
CA HIS A 35 -5.03 31.69 20.52
C HIS A 35 -4.19 32.58 19.58
N SER A 36 -4.19 33.90 19.80
CA SER A 36 -3.43 34.83 18.97
C SER A 36 -1.93 34.60 19.03
N HIS A 37 -1.40 34.25 20.22
CA HIS A 37 0.02 33.93 20.39
C HIS A 37 0.37 32.60 19.68
N LEU A 38 -0.46 31.56 19.85
CA LEU A 38 -0.27 30.29 19.18
C LEU A 38 -0.29 30.44 17.63
N ASN A 39 -1.31 31.15 17.12
CA ASN A 39 -1.45 31.40 15.71
C ASN A 39 -0.24 32.13 15.10
N ARG A 40 0.22 33.21 15.78
CA ARG A 40 1.41 33.96 15.36
C ARG A 40 2.64 33.06 15.36
N LYS A 41 2.83 32.23 16.36
CA LYS A 41 3.98 31.34 16.48
C LYS A 41 4.00 30.27 15.37
N LEU A 42 2.86 29.64 15.08
CA LEU A 42 2.73 28.68 13.97
C LEU A 42 2.91 29.34 12.61
N LYS A 43 2.40 30.57 12.43
CA LYS A 43 2.65 31.36 11.21
C LYS A 43 4.15 31.64 11.00
N THR A 44 4.87 31.98 12.06
CA THR A 44 6.30 32.28 11.99
C THR A 44 7.14 31.04 11.68
N ILE A 45 6.78 29.87 12.23
CA ILE A 45 7.57 28.64 12.11
C ILE A 45 7.25 27.89 10.81
N PHE A 46 5.95 27.77 10.45
CA PHE A 46 5.46 26.91 9.36
C PHE A 46 4.64 27.63 8.30
N ASN A 47 4.39 28.93 8.47
CA ASN A 47 3.44 29.68 7.64
C ASN A 47 2.00 29.11 7.66
N GLN A 48 1.58 28.46 8.76
CA GLN A 48 0.30 27.77 8.93
C GLN A 48 -0.56 28.44 10.00
N THR A 49 -1.90 28.29 9.86
CA THR A 49 -2.86 28.56 10.93
C THR A 49 -2.93 27.40 11.91
N ILE A 50 -3.54 27.62 13.10
CA ILE A 50 -3.75 26.54 14.08
C ILE A 50 -4.61 25.42 13.49
N SER A 51 -5.69 25.75 12.75
CA SER A 51 -6.56 24.76 12.10
C SER A 51 -5.82 23.91 11.06
N GLN A 52 -4.91 24.52 10.28
CA GLN A 52 -4.07 23.80 9.33
C GLN A 52 -3.11 22.85 10.03
N PHE A 53 -2.51 23.27 11.14
CA PHE A 53 -1.63 22.42 11.94
C PHE A 53 -2.38 21.20 12.52
N ILE A 54 -3.56 21.40 13.12
CA ILE A 54 -4.39 20.30 13.65
C ILE A 54 -4.73 19.32 12.52
N ARG A 55 -5.19 19.83 11.38
CA ARG A 55 -5.54 19.01 10.21
C ARG A 55 -4.35 18.19 9.71
N GLU A 56 -3.17 18.79 9.61
CA GLU A 56 -1.95 18.10 9.19
C GLU A 56 -1.58 16.96 10.14
N VAL A 57 -1.62 17.15 11.46
CA VAL A 57 -1.37 16.09 12.45
C VAL A 57 -2.35 14.93 12.26
N ARG A 58 -3.66 15.24 12.13
CA ARG A 58 -4.71 14.24 11.88
C ARG A 58 -4.49 13.45 10.59
N LEU A 59 -4.10 14.12 9.50
CA LEU A 59 -3.84 13.47 8.22
C LEU A 59 -2.59 12.57 8.27
N LYS A 60 -1.54 13.00 8.96
CA LYS A 60 -0.34 12.16 9.16
C LYS A 60 -0.68 10.89 9.94
N LYS A 61 -1.49 11.02 11.00
CA LYS A 61 -1.96 9.86 11.77
C LYS A 61 -2.88 8.96 10.94
N ALA A 62 -3.76 9.53 10.13
CA ALA A 62 -4.60 8.76 9.22
C ALA A 62 -3.77 7.93 8.23
N LYS A 63 -2.71 8.51 7.65
CA LYS A 63 -1.79 7.79 6.77
C LYS A 63 -1.16 6.59 7.46
N GLU A 64 -0.70 6.75 8.69
CA GLU A 64 -0.14 5.66 9.50
C GLU A 64 -1.16 4.53 9.71
N LEU A 65 -2.40 4.88 10.10
CA LEU A 65 -3.47 3.91 10.31
C LEU A 65 -3.86 3.18 9.01
N LEU A 66 -3.93 3.90 7.88
CA LEU A 66 -4.22 3.32 6.56
C LEU A 66 -3.20 2.26 6.11
N LEU A 67 -1.94 2.42 6.51
CA LEU A 67 -0.85 1.50 6.16
C LEU A 67 -0.78 0.28 7.10
N ASN A 68 -1.24 0.41 8.35
CA ASN A 68 -1.00 -0.58 9.39
C ASN A 68 -2.27 -1.33 9.83
N GLU A 69 -3.46 -0.85 9.45
CA GLU A 69 -4.72 -1.44 9.90
C GLU A 69 -5.63 -1.80 8.72
N ASP A 70 -6.23 -2.99 8.80
CA ASP A 70 -7.25 -3.44 7.84
C ASP A 70 -8.65 -2.99 8.31
N THR A 71 -8.90 -1.68 8.21
CA THR A 71 -10.18 -1.05 8.51
C THR A 71 -10.60 -0.09 7.39
N THR A 72 -11.85 0.35 7.35
CA THR A 72 -12.34 1.19 6.25
C THR A 72 -11.76 2.62 6.29
N VAL A 73 -11.61 3.25 5.12
CA VAL A 73 -11.22 4.67 5.00
C VAL A 73 -12.19 5.57 5.78
N ALA A 74 -13.49 5.25 5.75
CA ALA A 74 -14.52 5.99 6.47
C ALA A 74 -14.32 5.89 7.99
N GLU A 75 -14.05 4.71 8.51
CA GLU A 75 -13.77 4.51 9.93
C GLU A 75 -12.52 5.26 10.38
N ILE A 76 -11.42 5.18 9.63
CA ILE A 76 -10.21 5.95 9.91
C ILE A 76 -10.50 7.45 9.94
N SER A 77 -11.32 7.96 8.99
CA SER A 77 -11.65 9.39 8.97
C SER A 77 -12.30 9.86 10.27
N TYR A 78 -13.24 9.10 10.83
CA TYR A 78 -13.86 9.42 12.12
C TYR A 78 -12.89 9.26 13.29
N ARG A 79 -12.08 8.23 13.30
CA ARG A 79 -11.07 7.98 14.37
C ARG A 79 -10.02 9.09 14.46
N VAL A 80 -9.72 9.74 13.34
CA VAL A 80 -8.80 10.89 13.33
C VAL A 80 -9.51 12.24 13.41
N GLY A 81 -10.81 12.26 13.76
CA GLY A 81 -11.57 13.46 14.09
C GLY A 81 -12.08 14.26 12.89
N PHE A 82 -12.29 13.63 11.73
CA PHE A 82 -13.04 14.26 10.65
C PHE A 82 -14.51 13.91 10.74
N GLY A 83 -15.39 14.91 10.67
CA GLY A 83 -16.85 14.72 10.73
C GLY A 83 -17.46 14.16 9.44
N SER A 84 -16.68 14.07 8.37
CA SER A 84 -17.15 13.56 7.06
C SER A 84 -16.02 12.88 6.29
N PRO A 85 -16.24 11.62 5.83
CA PRO A 85 -15.29 10.91 4.96
C PRO A 85 -14.99 11.65 3.65
N ASN A 86 -15.98 12.33 3.06
CA ASN A 86 -15.77 13.10 1.83
C ASN A 86 -14.83 14.29 2.06
N TYR A 87 -15.01 15.02 3.15
CA TYR A 87 -14.12 16.11 3.52
C TYR A 87 -12.71 15.58 3.84
N PHE A 88 -12.61 14.46 4.55
CA PHE A 88 -11.35 13.79 4.80
C PHE A 88 -10.61 13.42 3.50
N ASN A 89 -11.28 12.77 2.55
CA ASN A 89 -10.70 12.37 1.27
C ASN A 89 -10.13 13.58 0.51
N ASN A 90 -10.87 14.69 0.46
CA ASN A 90 -10.41 15.91 -0.19
C ASN A 90 -9.16 16.48 0.49
N CYS A 91 -9.17 16.60 1.83
CA CYS A 91 -8.02 17.09 2.60
C CYS A 91 -6.81 16.18 2.47
N PHE A 92 -7.02 14.87 2.46
CA PHE A 92 -5.95 13.88 2.31
C PHE A 92 -5.29 13.98 0.93
N HIS A 93 -6.10 14.04 -0.12
CA HIS A 93 -5.60 14.21 -1.49
C HIS A 93 -4.89 15.57 -1.66
N GLU A 94 -5.45 16.66 -1.13
CA GLU A 94 -4.81 17.99 -1.17
C GLU A 94 -3.42 17.97 -0.49
N TYR A 95 -3.28 17.26 0.63
CA TYR A 95 -2.05 17.26 1.42
C TYR A 95 -0.99 16.29 0.90
N PHE A 96 -1.38 15.08 0.45
CA PHE A 96 -0.46 14.03 0.03
C PHE A 96 -0.33 13.89 -1.49
N GLY A 97 -1.24 14.45 -2.30
CA GLY A 97 -1.25 14.33 -3.76
C GLY A 97 -1.89 13.05 -4.29
N TYR A 98 -2.39 12.17 -3.42
CA TYR A 98 -3.10 10.94 -3.75
C TYR A 98 -4.22 10.64 -2.74
N SER A 99 -5.17 9.79 -3.11
CA SER A 99 -6.29 9.43 -2.25
C SER A 99 -5.91 8.37 -1.19
N PRO A 100 -6.67 8.25 -0.08
CA PRO A 100 -6.49 7.17 0.89
C PRO A 100 -6.58 5.76 0.28
N SER A 101 -7.47 5.57 -0.72
CA SER A 101 -7.64 4.28 -1.40
C SER A 101 -6.45 3.92 -2.29
N GLU A 102 -5.88 4.90 -3.01
CA GLU A 102 -4.65 4.70 -3.80
C GLU A 102 -3.49 4.29 -2.91
N LEU A 103 -3.30 4.95 -1.75
CA LEU A 103 -2.26 4.57 -0.79
C LEU A 103 -2.39 3.11 -0.36
N ARG A 104 -3.61 2.65 -0.12
CA ARG A 104 -3.89 1.29 0.33
C ARG A 104 -3.60 0.26 -0.76
N ASN A 105 -4.03 0.53 -1.98
CA ASN A 105 -3.81 -0.36 -3.13
C ASN A 105 -2.30 -0.54 -3.41
N HIS A 106 -1.53 0.54 -3.40
CA HIS A 106 -0.07 0.46 -3.55
C HIS A 106 0.62 -0.33 -2.44
N ASN A 107 0.08 -0.31 -1.21
CA ASN A 107 0.63 -1.08 -0.10
C ASN A 107 0.35 -2.58 -0.26
N HIS A 108 -0.82 -2.96 -0.78
CA HIS A 108 -1.15 -4.36 -1.07
C HIS A 108 -0.35 -4.94 -2.24
N GLU A 109 -0.06 -4.16 -3.30
CA GLU A 109 0.78 -4.61 -4.41
C GLU A 109 2.25 -4.86 -4.02
N ASN A 110 2.74 -4.18 -2.97
CA ASN A 110 4.12 -4.32 -2.49
C ASN A 110 4.30 -5.34 -1.36
N GLN A 111 3.23 -5.95 -0.84
CA GLN A 111 3.34 -7.14 0.00
C GLN A 111 3.55 -8.34 -0.93
N PRO A 112 4.62 -9.17 -0.74
CA PRO A 112 4.71 -10.44 -1.40
C PRO A 112 3.42 -11.19 -1.08
N GLU A 113 2.60 -11.53 -2.10
CA GLU A 113 1.53 -12.49 -1.91
C GLU A 113 2.17 -13.72 -1.26
N GLU A 114 1.92 -13.96 0.03
CA GLU A 114 1.96 -15.30 0.57
C GLU A 114 0.89 -16.06 -0.22
N GLN A 115 1.32 -16.67 -1.32
CA GLN A 115 0.49 -17.61 -2.04
C GLN A 115 -0.02 -18.59 -0.99
N PRO A 116 -1.35 -18.79 -0.87
CA PRO A 116 -1.87 -19.84 -0.03
C PRO A 116 -1.13 -21.10 -0.48
N VAL A 117 -0.44 -21.76 0.45
CA VAL A 117 0.11 -23.09 0.20
C VAL A 117 -1.11 -23.94 -0.10
N GLU A 118 -1.44 -24.08 -1.41
CA GLU A 118 -2.45 -25.02 -1.84
C GLU A 118 -2.01 -26.37 -1.32
N THR A 119 -2.63 -26.80 -0.24
CA THR A 119 -2.62 -28.20 0.17
C THR A 119 -3.14 -28.99 -1.01
N PHE A 120 -2.21 -29.62 -1.73
CA PHE A 120 -2.46 -30.50 -2.87
C PHE A 120 -3.29 -31.68 -2.40
N THR A 121 -4.61 -31.53 -2.29
CA THR A 121 -5.55 -32.63 -2.24
C THR A 121 -6.07 -32.90 -3.64
N GLY A 122 -5.38 -33.80 -4.28
CA GLY A 122 -5.83 -34.67 -5.36
C GLY A 122 -6.85 -34.17 -6.38
N LYS A 123 -6.36 -33.74 -7.58
CA LYS A 123 -6.94 -34.11 -8.88
C LYS A 123 -5.90 -34.00 -10.00
N ALA A 124 -4.81 -34.77 -9.86
CA ALA A 124 -3.85 -34.97 -10.93
C ALA A 124 -4.41 -35.97 -11.96
N LYS A 125 -5.10 -35.48 -13.00
CA LYS A 125 -5.48 -36.38 -14.13
C LYS A 125 -5.39 -35.77 -15.53
N ARG A 126 -4.89 -34.56 -15.76
CA ARG A 126 -4.83 -34.03 -17.14
C ARG A 126 -3.46 -33.55 -17.63
N THR A 127 -2.44 -33.46 -16.82
CA THR A 127 -1.14 -32.93 -17.24
C THR A 127 -0.15 -34.03 -17.68
N LYS A 128 -0.40 -35.30 -17.33
CA LYS A 128 0.50 -36.42 -17.72
C LYS A 128 0.42 -36.81 -19.22
N ILE A 129 -0.68 -36.48 -19.91
CA ILE A 129 -0.87 -36.84 -21.33
C ILE A 129 -0.06 -35.89 -22.24
N LEU A 130 0.05 -34.61 -21.91
CA LEU A 130 0.79 -33.64 -22.73
C LEU A 130 2.31 -33.81 -22.64
N ILE A 131 2.84 -34.14 -21.46
CA ILE A 131 4.29 -34.36 -21.25
C ILE A 131 4.73 -35.68 -21.96
N GLY A 132 3.89 -36.72 -21.93
CA GLY A 132 4.16 -37.97 -22.63
C GLY A 132 4.25 -37.80 -24.15
N LEU A 133 3.39 -36.98 -24.75
CA LEU A 133 3.41 -36.71 -26.20
C LEU A 133 4.65 -35.87 -26.61
N LEU A 134 5.08 -34.95 -25.79
CA LEU A 134 6.24 -34.10 -26.09
C LEU A 134 7.56 -34.86 -25.99
N VAL A 135 7.70 -35.77 -25.02
CA VAL A 135 8.86 -36.66 -24.87
C VAL A 135 8.91 -37.71 -26.02
N GLY A 136 7.76 -38.26 -26.44
CA GLY A 136 7.66 -39.17 -27.58
C GLY A 136 8.12 -38.52 -28.89
N LEU A 137 7.78 -37.27 -29.12
CA LEU A 137 8.14 -36.53 -30.32
C LEU A 137 9.65 -36.22 -30.40
N ILE A 138 10.29 -35.96 -29.28
CA ILE A 138 11.75 -35.69 -29.16
C ILE A 138 12.57 -36.96 -29.45
N VAL A 139 12.05 -38.15 -29.12
CA VAL A 139 12.77 -39.42 -29.32
C VAL A 139 12.56 -39.95 -30.74
N LEU A 140 11.37 -39.77 -31.35
CA LEU A 140 11.05 -40.30 -32.68
C LEU A 140 11.73 -39.54 -33.82
N ILE A 141 11.95 -38.25 -33.73
CA ILE A 141 12.58 -37.45 -34.79
C ILE A 141 14.03 -37.86 -35.04
N PRO A 142 14.93 -37.95 -34.03
CA PRO A 142 16.32 -38.38 -34.27
C PRO A 142 16.43 -39.84 -34.72
N PHE A 143 15.49 -40.73 -34.29
CA PHE A 143 15.48 -42.12 -34.73
C PHE A 143 15.10 -42.28 -36.21
N SER A 144 14.12 -41.52 -36.70
CA SER A 144 13.73 -41.47 -38.11
C SER A 144 14.87 -40.95 -38.99
N VAL A 145 15.55 -39.89 -38.61
CA VAL A 145 16.71 -39.33 -39.32
C VAL A 145 17.87 -40.31 -39.34
N PHE A 146 18.09 -41.07 -38.24
CA PHE A 146 19.12 -42.10 -38.18
C PHE A 146 18.86 -43.26 -39.15
N LEU A 147 17.60 -43.72 -39.29
CA LEU A 147 17.24 -44.77 -40.24
C LEU A 147 17.39 -44.35 -41.73
N LEU A 148 17.00 -43.11 -42.06
CA LEU A 148 17.17 -42.56 -43.40
C LEU A 148 18.64 -42.39 -43.78
N ASN A 149 19.49 -41.99 -42.85
CA ASN A 149 20.93 -41.84 -43.09
C ASN A 149 21.67 -43.19 -43.20
N LYS A 150 21.16 -44.25 -42.56
CA LYS A 150 21.71 -45.60 -42.69
C LYS A 150 21.39 -46.23 -44.01
N GLY A 151 20.21 -45.97 -44.61
CA GLY A 151 19.81 -46.41 -45.93
C GLY A 151 20.68 -45.85 -47.09
N SER A 152 21.06 -44.55 -46.94
CA SER A 152 21.86 -43.86 -47.98
C SER A 152 23.31 -44.34 -48.08
N LYS A 153 23.88 -44.92 -47.01
CA LYS A 153 25.28 -45.41 -47.02
C LYS A 153 25.44 -46.81 -47.70
N ASN A 154 24.34 -47.56 -47.82
CA ASN A 154 24.41 -48.88 -48.47
C ASN A 154 24.25 -48.86 -50.02
N ALA A 155 23.69 -47.71 -50.50
CA ALA A 155 23.51 -47.57 -51.98
C ALA A 155 24.79 -47.13 -52.75
N ILE A 156 25.89 -46.81 -52.07
CA ILE A 156 27.13 -46.34 -52.70
C ILE A 156 28.22 -47.44 -52.80
N LYS A 157 27.93 -48.66 -52.33
CA LYS A 157 28.91 -49.76 -52.34
C LYS A 157 28.68 -50.79 -53.46
N GLU A 158 27.70 -50.60 -54.32
CA GLU A 158 27.49 -51.44 -55.52
C GLU A 158 27.56 -50.57 -56.79
N LYS A 159 28.74 -50.05 -57.13
CA LYS A 159 29.15 -49.66 -58.43
C LYS A 159 30.66 -49.69 -58.50
#